data_030c1c73eac78c07bd6b1a9a23581aa5
#
_entry.id   030c1c73eac78c07bd6b1a9a23581aa5
#
_cell.length_a   1.000
_cell.length_b   1.000
_cell.length_c   1.000
_cell.angle_alpha   90.00
_cell.angle_beta   90.00
_cell.angle_gamma   90.00
#
_symmetry.space_group_name_H-M   'P 1'
#
loop_
_entity.id
_entity.type
_entity.pdbx_description
1 polymer ?
#
loop_
_entity_poly.entity_id
_entity_poly.type
_entity_poly.pdbx_seq_one_letter_code
_entity_poly.pdbx_strand_id
1 'polypeptide(L)'
;SLDVALVGIGSPAIRDGANWHAFYGSEESDDLNARHVAGDICSRFYDINGGLVDTNMSEKTLSIEMAKLRQARYSIGIAMGEEKYSGILGALHGRYINCLVTNRETAELLLK
;
A
#
# COMPACT_ATOMS: atom_id res chain seq x y z
N SER A 1 4.81 21.72 -5.62
CA SER A 1 4.53 20.40 -6.20
C SER A 1 5.67 19.43 -5.90
N LEU A 2 5.35 18.16 -5.82
CA LEU A 2 6.33 17.12 -5.61
C LEU A 2 6.90 16.68 -6.94
N ASP A 3 8.24 16.69 -7.06
CA ASP A 3 8.89 16.12 -8.24
C ASP A 3 9.19 14.64 -8.04
N VAL A 4 9.61 14.27 -6.84
CA VAL A 4 9.94 12.88 -6.52
C VAL A 4 9.32 12.53 -5.17
N ALA A 5 8.63 11.41 -5.13
CA ALA A 5 8.17 10.81 -3.89
C ALA A 5 8.77 9.41 -3.80
N LEU A 6 9.22 9.05 -2.62
CA LEU A 6 9.75 7.72 -2.34
C LEU A 6 8.92 7.13 -1.22
N VAL A 7 8.22 6.04 -1.51
CA VAL A 7 7.27 5.48 -0.55
C VAL A 7 7.45 3.98 -0.37
N GLY A 8 7.26 3.52 0.85
CA GLY A 8 7.11 2.12 1.13
C GLY A 8 5.66 1.69 0.96
N ILE A 9 5.43 0.44 0.70
CA ILE A 9 4.10 -0.11 0.52
C ILE A 9 3.85 -1.16 1.59
N GLY A 10 2.79 -0.97 2.38
CA GLY A 10 2.34 -1.96 3.33
C GLY A 10 1.28 -2.86 2.71
N SER A 11 1.16 -4.05 3.24
CA SER A 11 0.15 -4.99 2.79
C SER A 11 -0.24 -5.85 3.99
N PRO A 12 -1.47 -6.38 4.05
CA PRO A 12 -1.78 -7.33 5.12
C PRO A 12 -0.83 -8.49 4.98
N ALA A 13 -0.19 -8.83 6.05
CA ALA A 13 0.78 -9.90 5.94
C ALA A 13 0.05 -11.18 5.87
N ILE A 14 -0.06 -11.55 4.78
CA ILE A 14 -0.92 -12.46 4.27
C ILE A 14 -1.02 -13.77 4.98
N ARG A 15 0.02 -14.32 5.48
CA ARG A 15 -0.04 -15.63 6.09
C ARG A 15 -0.77 -15.65 7.42
N ASP A 16 -0.55 -14.64 8.22
CA ASP A 16 -1.10 -14.57 9.57
C ASP A 16 -1.45 -13.15 9.99
N GLY A 17 -1.42 -12.22 9.06
CA GLY A 17 -1.69 -10.83 9.37
C GLY A 17 -0.64 -10.18 10.24
N ALA A 18 0.54 -10.79 10.33
CA ALA A 18 1.52 -10.41 11.33
C ALA A 18 2.00 -8.97 11.23
N ASN A 19 2.17 -8.45 10.01
CA ASN A 19 2.67 -7.09 9.86
C ASN A 19 1.71 -6.07 10.44
N TRP A 20 0.47 -6.10 10.03
CA TRP A 20 -0.51 -5.13 10.51
C TRP A 20 -0.95 -5.42 11.93
N HIS A 21 -1.08 -6.70 12.29
CA HIS A 21 -1.45 -7.08 13.63
C HIS A 21 -0.40 -6.58 14.63
N ALA A 22 0.86 -6.73 14.31
CA ALA A 22 1.95 -6.27 15.16
C ALA A 22 2.01 -4.74 15.23
N PHE A 23 1.71 -4.06 14.14
CA PHE A 23 1.83 -2.62 14.05
C PHE A 23 0.60 -1.88 14.58
N TYR A 24 -0.59 -2.34 14.24
CA TYR A 24 -1.85 -1.66 14.58
C TYR A 24 -2.63 -2.29 15.72
N GLY A 25 -2.34 -3.55 16.04
CA GLY A 25 -3.13 -4.31 17.00
C GLY A 25 -4.23 -5.13 16.32
N SER A 26 -4.83 -6.04 17.07
CA SER A 26 -5.78 -6.99 16.49
C SER A 26 -7.09 -6.34 16.03
N GLU A 27 -7.60 -5.37 16.76
CA GLU A 27 -8.87 -4.73 16.42
C GLU A 27 -8.79 -3.98 15.10
N GLU A 28 -7.77 -3.14 14.96
CA GLU A 28 -7.57 -2.37 13.74
C GLU A 28 -7.22 -3.27 12.57
N SER A 29 -6.41 -4.30 12.80
CA SER A 29 -6.04 -5.26 11.77
C SER A 29 -7.27 -6.01 11.24
N ASP A 30 -8.17 -6.41 12.14
CA ASP A 30 -9.41 -7.06 11.75
C ASP A 30 -10.33 -6.13 10.96
N ASP A 31 -10.38 -4.85 11.34
CA ASP A 31 -11.15 -3.85 10.60
C ASP A 31 -10.60 -3.69 9.17
N LEU A 32 -9.28 -3.60 9.02
CA LEU A 32 -8.65 -3.49 7.71
C LEU A 32 -8.97 -4.70 6.83
N ASN A 33 -8.92 -5.88 7.40
CA ASN A 33 -9.25 -7.11 6.68
C ASN A 33 -10.72 -7.15 6.28
N ALA A 34 -11.61 -6.73 7.18
CA ALA A 34 -13.04 -6.71 6.88
C ALA A 34 -13.40 -5.74 5.77
N ARG A 35 -12.62 -4.69 5.59
CA ARG A 35 -12.82 -3.69 4.53
C ARG A 35 -12.09 -4.03 3.24
N HIS A 36 -11.49 -5.20 3.15
CA HIS A 36 -10.76 -5.68 1.97
C HIS A 36 -9.64 -4.75 1.53
N VAL A 37 -8.92 -4.20 2.49
CA VAL A 37 -7.77 -3.35 2.22
C VAL A 37 -6.65 -4.20 1.63
N ALA A 38 -6.12 -3.79 0.49
CA ALA A 38 -5.03 -4.50 -0.19
C ALA A 38 -3.66 -3.99 0.25
N GLY A 39 -3.57 -2.73 0.61
CA GLY A 39 -2.30 -2.16 1.02
C GLY A 39 -2.46 -0.75 1.57
N ASP A 40 -1.32 -0.17 1.95
CA ASP A 40 -1.28 1.20 2.40
C ASP A 40 0.02 1.90 1.96
N ILE A 41 -0.08 3.21 1.85
CA ILE A 41 1.07 4.09 1.69
C ILE A 41 0.91 5.18 2.74
N CYS A 42 1.85 5.27 3.67
CA CYS A 42 1.79 6.23 4.78
C CYS A 42 0.47 6.17 5.53
N SER A 43 -0.03 4.96 5.79
CA SER A 43 -1.30 4.70 6.47
C SER A 43 -2.54 5.24 5.77
N ARG A 44 -2.44 5.50 4.48
CA ARG A 44 -3.59 5.70 3.61
C ARG A 44 -3.88 4.37 2.92
N PHE A 45 -5.07 3.86 3.12
CA PHE A 45 -5.42 2.51 2.72
C PHE A 45 -6.17 2.48 1.40
N TYR A 46 -5.94 1.43 0.61
CA TYR A 46 -6.59 1.26 -0.68
C TYR A 46 -6.91 -0.21 -0.93
N ASP A 47 -7.85 -0.44 -1.83
CA ASP A 47 -8.21 -1.78 -2.24
C ASP A 47 -7.35 -2.24 -3.44
N ILE A 48 -7.59 -3.45 -3.89
CA ILE A 48 -6.79 -4.05 -4.97
C ILE A 48 -6.92 -3.30 -6.31
N ASN A 49 -8.00 -2.56 -6.48
CA ASN A 49 -8.22 -1.75 -7.68
C ASN A 49 -7.67 -0.34 -7.53
N GLY A 50 -7.12 0.00 -6.38
CA GLY A 50 -6.54 1.29 -6.12
C GLY A 50 -7.51 2.31 -5.53
N GLY A 51 -8.75 1.90 -5.23
CA GLY A 51 -9.71 2.80 -4.60
C GLY A 51 -9.36 3.05 -3.14
N LEU A 52 -9.48 4.30 -2.69
CA LEU A 52 -9.20 4.62 -1.30
C LEU A 52 -10.26 4.04 -0.38
N VAL A 53 -9.83 3.53 0.76
CA VAL A 53 -10.69 2.93 1.75
C VAL A 53 -10.62 3.74 3.03
N ASP A 54 -11.78 4.26 3.46
CA ASP A 54 -11.87 4.92 4.75
C ASP A 54 -11.88 3.87 5.86
N THR A 55 -11.03 4.08 6.84
CA THR A 55 -10.93 3.18 7.98
C THR A 55 -10.95 3.99 9.27
N ASN A 56 -11.08 3.29 10.38
CA ASN A 56 -10.98 3.94 11.68
C ASN A 56 -9.60 4.56 11.91
N MET A 57 -8.62 4.14 11.15
CA MET A 57 -7.25 4.63 11.24
C MET A 57 -7.02 5.93 10.46
N SER A 58 -7.87 6.22 9.47
CA SER A 58 -7.62 7.30 8.53
C SER A 58 -7.51 8.67 9.16
N GLU A 59 -8.26 8.94 10.21
CA GLU A 59 -8.24 10.24 10.89
C GLU A 59 -7.12 10.38 11.90
N LYS A 60 -6.47 9.28 12.25
CA LYS A 60 -5.45 9.27 13.31
C LYS A 60 -4.04 9.47 12.79
N THR A 61 -3.87 9.57 11.49
CA THR A 61 -2.56 9.51 10.88
C THR A 61 -2.27 10.76 10.06
N LEU A 62 -1.12 11.38 10.32
CA LEU A 62 -0.60 12.43 9.46
C LEU A 62 0.13 11.74 8.31
N SER A 63 -0.32 11.99 7.10
CA SER A 63 0.29 11.37 5.94
C SER A 63 0.15 12.29 4.74
N ILE A 64 0.96 12.01 3.72
CA ILE A 64 0.86 12.70 2.46
C ILE A 64 -0.48 12.36 1.80
N GLU A 65 -1.10 13.32 1.18
CA GLU A 65 -2.34 13.07 0.44
C GLU A 65 -2.05 12.24 -0.80
N MET A 66 -2.87 11.21 -1.02
CA MET A 66 -2.63 10.27 -2.12
C MET A 66 -2.69 10.94 -3.50
N ALA A 67 -3.52 11.97 -3.64
CA ALA A 67 -3.59 12.72 -4.89
C ALA A 67 -2.26 13.35 -5.26
N LYS A 68 -1.47 13.76 -4.28
CA LYS A 68 -0.15 14.33 -4.53
C LYS A 68 0.82 13.33 -5.13
N LEU A 69 0.67 12.07 -4.76
CA LEU A 69 1.51 11.01 -5.34
C LEU A 69 1.26 10.86 -6.84
N ARG A 70 0.00 10.98 -7.25
CA ARG A 70 -0.35 10.92 -8.67
C ARG A 70 0.19 12.09 -9.45
N GLN A 71 0.40 13.22 -8.80
CA GLN A 71 0.92 14.43 -9.42
C GLN A 71 2.45 14.47 -9.43
N ALA A 72 3.11 13.65 -8.67
CA ALA A 72 4.56 13.61 -8.64
C ALA A 72 5.09 13.11 -9.98
N ARG A 73 6.15 13.73 -10.46
CA ARG A 73 6.79 13.29 -11.69
C ARG A 73 7.30 11.84 -11.55
N TYR A 74 7.90 11.55 -10.43
CA TYR A 74 8.34 10.21 -10.08
C TYR A 74 7.79 9.86 -8.72
N SER A 75 6.92 8.88 -8.67
CA SER A 75 6.41 8.31 -7.44
C SER A 75 6.92 6.88 -7.38
N ILE A 76 7.93 6.67 -6.53
CA ILE A 76 8.69 5.43 -6.50
C ILE A 76 8.28 4.61 -5.29
N GLY A 77 7.68 3.46 -5.55
CA GLY A 77 7.36 2.51 -4.50
C GLY A 77 8.50 1.51 -4.34
N ILE A 78 8.84 1.24 -3.09
CA ILE A 78 9.84 0.23 -2.77
C ILE A 78 9.14 -0.85 -1.96
N ALA A 79 9.05 -2.04 -2.53
CA ALA A 79 8.42 -3.16 -1.86
C ALA A 79 8.85 -4.45 -2.53
N MET A 80 9.03 -5.49 -1.74
CA MET A 80 9.38 -6.79 -2.28
C MET A 80 8.87 -7.88 -1.37
N GLY A 81 8.62 -9.03 -1.96
CA GLY A 81 8.09 -10.19 -1.26
C GLY A 81 6.69 -10.53 -1.74
N GLU A 82 6.38 -11.81 -1.70
CA GLU A 82 5.07 -12.32 -2.08
C GLU A 82 3.95 -11.68 -1.25
N GLU A 83 4.22 -11.44 0.02
CA GLU A 83 3.27 -10.83 0.95
C GLU A 83 2.92 -9.39 0.58
N LYS A 84 3.70 -8.75 -0.26
CA LYS A 84 3.43 -7.37 -0.73
C LYS A 84 2.63 -7.32 -2.03
N TYR A 85 2.33 -8.46 -2.61
CA TYR A 85 1.71 -8.54 -3.93
C TYR A 85 0.44 -7.69 -4.05
N SER A 86 -0.51 -7.86 -3.14
CA SER A 86 -1.77 -7.11 -3.20
C SER A 86 -1.56 -5.61 -3.00
N GLY A 87 -0.67 -5.24 -2.09
CA GLY A 87 -0.33 -3.83 -1.87
C GLY A 87 0.29 -3.18 -3.09
N ILE A 88 1.19 -3.90 -3.76
CA ILE A 88 1.83 -3.41 -4.98
C ILE A 88 0.81 -3.26 -6.10
N LEU A 89 -0.03 -4.27 -6.32
CA LEU A 89 -1.06 -4.21 -7.35
C LEU A 89 -2.02 -3.05 -7.13
N GLY A 90 -2.50 -2.88 -5.91
CA GLY A 90 -3.39 -1.76 -5.60
C GLY A 90 -2.72 -0.42 -5.83
N ALA A 91 -1.44 -0.28 -5.48
CA ALA A 91 -0.70 0.96 -5.70
C ALA A 91 -0.53 1.27 -7.19
N LEU A 92 -0.28 0.25 -8.00
CA LEU A 92 -0.16 0.40 -9.45
C LEU A 92 -1.51 0.74 -10.08
N HIS A 93 -2.57 0.02 -9.71
CA HIS A 93 -3.90 0.27 -10.23
C HIS A 93 -4.41 1.66 -9.88
N GLY A 94 -4.11 2.11 -8.66
CA GLY A 94 -4.49 3.44 -8.22
C GLY A 94 -3.60 4.55 -8.76
N ARG A 95 -2.52 4.18 -9.42
CA ARG A 95 -1.52 5.13 -9.94
C ARG A 95 -0.90 5.98 -8.85
N TYR A 96 -0.78 5.41 -7.66
CA TYR A 96 -0.09 6.09 -6.55
C TYR A 96 1.43 6.02 -6.73
N ILE A 97 1.90 5.02 -7.45
CA ILE A 97 3.30 4.91 -7.87
C ILE A 97 3.36 4.76 -9.39
N ASN A 98 4.43 5.28 -9.98
CA ASN A 98 4.71 5.11 -11.40
C ASN A 98 6.07 4.45 -11.64
N CYS A 99 6.74 4.07 -10.58
CA CYS A 99 8.01 3.35 -10.64
C CYS A 99 8.04 2.41 -9.45
N LEU A 100 8.48 1.18 -9.68
CA LEU A 100 8.56 0.18 -8.62
C LEU A 100 9.98 -0.34 -8.52
N VAL A 101 10.54 -0.29 -7.32
CA VAL A 101 11.80 -0.93 -7.01
C VAL A 101 11.47 -2.20 -6.23
N THR A 102 11.81 -3.34 -6.81
CA THR A 102 11.46 -4.63 -6.24
C THR A 102 12.52 -5.66 -6.62
N ASN A 103 12.38 -6.88 -6.09
CA ASN A 103 13.28 -7.95 -6.49
C ASN A 103 12.69 -8.73 -7.66
N ARG A 104 13.52 -9.62 -8.22
CA ARG A 104 13.15 -10.39 -9.40
C ARG A 104 11.93 -11.27 -9.18
N GLU A 105 11.88 -11.96 -8.05
CA GLU A 105 10.79 -12.89 -7.76
C GLU A 105 9.46 -12.17 -7.68
N THR A 106 9.44 -11.01 -7.04
CA THR A 106 8.23 -10.20 -6.94
C THR A 106 7.81 -9.68 -8.31
N ALA A 107 8.77 -9.20 -9.09
CA ALA A 107 8.50 -8.72 -10.45
C ALA A 107 7.89 -9.83 -11.31
N GLU A 108 8.41 -11.04 -11.21
CA GLU A 108 7.87 -12.17 -11.96
C GLU A 108 6.43 -12.49 -11.59
N LEU A 109 6.08 -12.39 -10.30
CA LEU A 109 4.71 -12.57 -9.85
C LEU A 109 3.77 -11.53 -10.46
N LEU A 110 4.21 -10.29 -10.55
CA LEU A 110 3.39 -9.22 -11.09
C LEU A 110 3.14 -9.36 -12.59
N LEU A 111 4.01 -10.04 -13.29
CA LEU A 111 3.92 -10.22 -14.74
C LEU A 111 3.07 -11.41 -15.16
N LYS A 112 2.63 -12.21 -14.22
CA LYS A 112 1.78 -13.36 -14.51
C LYS A 112 0.30 -12.95 -14.76
#